data_f4162c3f229585c03c4e141ea3924992
#
_entry.id   f4162c3f229585c03c4e141ea3924992
#
_cell.length_a   1.000
_cell.length_b   1.000
_cell.length_c   1.000
_cell.angle_alpha   90.00
_cell.angle_beta   90.00
_cell.angle_gamma   90.00
#
_symmetry.space_group_name_H-M   'P 1'
#
loop_
_entity.id
_entity.type
_entity.pdbx_description
1 polymer ?
#
loop_
_entity_poly.entity_id
_entity_poly.type
_entity_poly.pdbx_seq_one_letter_code
_entity_poly.pdbx_strand_id
1 'polypeptide(L)'
;MHPKNVGLLLFSQEPEKYFPYARIEIVHFLDEVGDRFTEKILHGPIHLQLEAALKYIREQVLLEKVIKVRGEAEAIRYYNYPYEALEEILANAVFHKSWDDRNPNEVCINHNSIEVLNFEEPMPPITNADLQKSRVISRHYRNRRIGDFLKEMHLTEGRSTGFPKIYQTVKRNDSPMPLFETDDRNMHFPATMPIHQAFVDGKSFPSKCQWLHTRLWRIPSLHLMNLYLLRRY
;
A
#
# COMPACT_ATOMS: atom_id res chain seq x y z
N MET A 1 -32.38 -1.96 17.11
CA MET A 1 -31.05 -1.32 17.20
C MET A 1 -30.40 -1.47 15.83
N HIS A 2 -30.03 -0.39 15.15
CA HIS A 2 -29.39 -0.48 13.84
C HIS A 2 -27.85 -0.50 14.02
N PRO A 3 -27.12 -1.39 13.31
CA PRO A 3 -25.68 -1.42 13.36
C PRO A 3 -25.11 -0.11 12.78
N LYS A 4 -24.03 0.39 13.34
CA LYS A 4 -23.30 1.52 12.76
C LYS A 4 -22.40 1.02 11.65
N ASN A 5 -22.14 1.85 10.62
CA ASN A 5 -21.28 1.51 9.47
C ASN A 5 -19.94 0.87 9.89
N VAL A 6 -19.30 1.43 10.91
CA VAL A 6 -18.04 0.89 11.44
C VAL A 6 -18.19 -0.56 11.97
N GLY A 7 -19.32 -0.88 12.58
CA GLY A 7 -19.60 -2.25 13.04
C GLY A 7 -19.79 -3.23 11.88
N LEU A 8 -20.42 -2.79 10.79
CA LEU A 8 -20.57 -3.61 9.59
C LEU A 8 -19.21 -3.89 8.92
N LEU A 9 -18.34 -2.87 8.83
CA LEU A 9 -17.01 -3.02 8.27
C LEU A 9 -16.10 -3.92 9.10
N LEU A 10 -16.19 -3.86 10.43
CA LEU A 10 -15.29 -4.58 11.33
C LEU A 10 -15.76 -5.99 11.71
N PHE A 11 -17.08 -6.26 11.67
CA PHE A 11 -17.62 -7.51 12.21
C PHE A 11 -18.52 -8.29 11.23
N SER A 12 -18.90 -7.71 10.07
CA SER A 12 -19.62 -8.46 9.06
C SER A 12 -18.67 -9.41 8.33
N GLN A 13 -19.12 -10.65 8.08
CA GLN A 13 -18.39 -11.59 7.22
C GLN A 13 -18.44 -11.15 5.74
N GLU A 14 -19.42 -10.34 5.37
CA GLU A 14 -19.62 -9.85 4.02
C GLU A 14 -19.89 -8.33 4.03
N PRO A 15 -18.89 -7.50 4.39
CA PRO A 15 -19.05 -6.06 4.45
C PRO A 15 -19.39 -5.45 3.08
N GLU A 16 -19.01 -6.11 1.99
CA GLU A 16 -19.29 -5.69 0.61
C GLU A 16 -20.79 -5.68 0.26
N LYS A 17 -21.64 -6.37 1.03
CA LYS A 17 -23.10 -6.25 0.89
C LYS A 17 -23.62 -4.86 1.24
N TYR A 18 -22.89 -4.14 2.07
CA TYR A 18 -23.26 -2.81 2.56
C TYR A 18 -22.38 -1.72 1.97
N PHE A 19 -21.12 -2.02 1.72
CA PHE A 19 -20.11 -1.13 1.16
C PHE A 19 -19.48 -1.85 -0.03
N PRO A 20 -19.99 -1.60 -1.24
CA PRO A 20 -19.39 -2.18 -2.45
C PRO A 20 -17.89 -1.91 -2.49
N TYR A 21 -17.09 -2.92 -2.81
CA TYR A 21 -15.63 -2.86 -2.82
C TYR A 21 -14.96 -2.63 -1.44
N ALA A 22 -15.62 -2.95 -0.32
CA ALA A 22 -15.00 -3.03 1.01
C ALA A 22 -14.07 -4.25 1.10
N ARG A 23 -13.04 -4.28 0.24
CA ARG A 23 -12.07 -5.35 0.10
C ARG A 23 -10.69 -4.81 -0.23
N ILE A 24 -9.68 -5.67 -0.06
CA ILE A 24 -8.31 -5.42 -0.53
C ILE A 24 -8.03 -6.36 -1.70
N GLU A 25 -7.53 -5.83 -2.79
CA GLU A 25 -7.10 -6.59 -3.96
C GLU A 25 -5.58 -6.54 -4.05
N ILE A 26 -4.94 -7.72 -4.17
CA ILE A 26 -3.50 -7.84 -4.36
C ILE A 26 -3.26 -8.33 -5.77
N VAL A 27 -2.53 -7.56 -6.56
CA VAL A 27 -2.06 -7.92 -7.90
C VAL A 27 -0.55 -8.08 -7.84
N HIS A 28 -0.06 -9.28 -8.09
CA HIS A 28 1.37 -9.58 -8.07
C HIS A 28 1.84 -9.89 -9.49
N PHE A 29 2.56 -8.97 -10.09
CA PHE A 29 3.15 -9.11 -11.42
C PHE A 29 4.39 -9.99 -11.34
N LEU A 30 4.43 -11.04 -12.17
CA LEU A 30 5.49 -12.05 -12.18
C LEU A 30 6.57 -11.77 -13.25
N ASP A 31 6.35 -10.76 -14.08
CA ASP A 31 7.28 -10.30 -15.11
C ASP A 31 7.27 -8.77 -15.24
N GLU A 32 8.30 -8.23 -15.91
CA GLU A 32 8.47 -6.78 -16.09
C GLU A 32 7.45 -6.18 -17.08
N VAL A 33 6.89 -6.98 -17.96
CA VAL A 33 5.95 -6.54 -19.01
C VAL A 33 4.53 -6.46 -18.49
N GLY A 34 4.24 -7.22 -17.42
CA GLY A 34 2.91 -7.29 -16.79
C GLY A 34 1.96 -8.27 -17.49
N ASP A 35 2.48 -9.17 -18.35
CA ASP A 35 1.69 -10.17 -19.04
C ASP A 35 1.26 -11.32 -18.11
N ARG A 36 2.08 -11.62 -17.10
CA ARG A 36 1.81 -12.66 -16.11
C ARG A 36 1.65 -12.03 -14.74
N PHE A 37 0.51 -12.26 -14.12
CA PHE A 37 0.24 -11.82 -12.76
C PHE A 37 -0.62 -12.85 -12.03
N THR A 38 -0.62 -12.75 -10.72
CA THR A 38 -1.57 -13.43 -9.85
C THR A 38 -2.41 -12.39 -9.14
N GLU A 39 -3.69 -12.69 -8.96
CA GLU A 39 -4.62 -11.82 -8.26
C GLU A 39 -5.15 -12.53 -7.02
N LYS A 40 -5.25 -11.81 -5.92
CA LYS A 40 -5.86 -12.28 -4.69
C LYS A 40 -6.78 -11.22 -4.11
N ILE A 41 -8.06 -11.57 -4.01
CA ILE A 41 -9.07 -10.71 -3.41
C ILE A 41 -9.28 -11.15 -1.96
N LEU A 42 -9.19 -10.19 -1.03
CA LEU A 42 -9.36 -10.40 0.40
C LEU A 42 -10.71 -9.85 0.83
N HIS A 43 -11.56 -10.74 1.33
CA HIS A 43 -12.93 -10.47 1.75
C HIS A 43 -13.07 -10.53 3.29
N GLY A 44 -14.23 -10.15 3.80
CA GLY A 44 -14.58 -10.24 5.21
C GLY A 44 -14.25 -8.98 6.01
N PRO A 45 -14.21 -9.05 7.35
CA PRO A 45 -13.90 -7.92 8.22
C PRO A 45 -12.61 -7.20 7.82
N ILE A 46 -12.62 -5.88 7.74
CA ILE A 46 -11.50 -5.11 7.16
C ILE A 46 -10.17 -5.28 7.90
N HIS A 47 -10.19 -5.53 9.21
CA HIS A 47 -8.96 -5.80 9.97
C HIS A 47 -8.36 -7.17 9.61
N LEU A 48 -9.20 -8.18 9.34
CA LEU A 48 -8.72 -9.49 8.87
C LEU A 48 -8.19 -9.42 7.44
N GLN A 49 -8.78 -8.57 6.59
CA GLN A 49 -8.24 -8.29 5.26
C GLN A 49 -6.84 -7.67 5.35
N LEU A 50 -6.65 -6.68 6.24
CA LEU A 50 -5.35 -6.05 6.48
C LEU A 50 -4.31 -7.06 6.97
N GLU A 51 -4.66 -7.89 7.97
CA GLU A 51 -3.78 -8.96 8.46
C GLU A 51 -3.41 -9.96 7.36
N ALA A 52 -4.39 -10.36 6.53
CA ALA A 52 -4.17 -11.29 5.42
C ALA A 52 -3.28 -10.68 4.32
N ALA A 53 -3.41 -9.37 4.03
CA ALA A 53 -2.55 -8.67 3.08
C ALA A 53 -1.12 -8.59 3.60
N LEU A 54 -0.92 -8.22 4.86
CA LEU A 54 0.38 -8.17 5.52
C LEU A 54 1.04 -9.54 5.59
N LYS A 55 0.27 -10.58 5.88
CA LYS A 55 0.74 -11.97 5.86
C LYS A 55 1.20 -12.37 4.46
N TYR A 56 0.42 -12.05 3.42
CA TYR A 56 0.79 -12.35 2.04
C TYR A 56 2.11 -11.68 1.66
N ILE A 57 2.27 -10.40 1.97
CA ILE A 57 3.52 -9.67 1.69
C ILE A 57 4.69 -10.33 2.43
N ARG A 58 4.53 -10.65 3.71
CA ARG A 58 5.57 -11.27 4.52
C ARG A 58 6.02 -12.63 3.99
N GLU A 59 5.08 -13.46 3.56
CA GLU A 59 5.35 -14.83 3.16
C GLU A 59 5.73 -14.99 1.68
N GLN A 60 5.24 -14.12 0.81
CA GLN A 60 5.39 -14.29 -0.65
C GLN A 60 6.30 -13.26 -1.30
N VAL A 61 6.57 -12.14 -0.63
CA VAL A 61 7.24 -10.99 -1.26
C VAL A 61 8.53 -10.61 -0.55
N LEU A 62 8.56 -10.68 0.80
CA LEU A 62 9.73 -10.24 1.55
C LEU A 62 10.91 -11.20 1.40
N LEU A 63 12.07 -10.62 1.10
CA LEU A 63 13.34 -11.31 0.98
C LEU A 63 14.37 -10.62 1.86
N GLU A 64 15.22 -11.45 2.53
CA GLU A 64 16.38 -10.98 3.29
C GLU A 64 17.67 -11.26 2.51
N LYS A 65 18.58 -10.30 2.49
CA LYS A 65 19.92 -10.44 1.95
C LYS A 65 20.96 -10.15 3.05
N VAL A 66 21.85 -11.09 3.28
CA VAL A 66 22.91 -10.97 4.28
C VAL A 66 24.24 -10.81 3.56
N ILE A 67 24.92 -9.70 3.81
CA ILE A 67 26.22 -9.38 3.21
C ILE A 67 27.30 -9.45 4.31
N LYS A 68 28.25 -10.35 4.15
CA LYS A 68 29.43 -10.44 5.02
C LYS A 68 30.52 -9.51 4.50
N VAL A 69 30.88 -8.51 5.28
CA VAL A 69 32.00 -7.62 4.97
C VAL A 69 33.28 -8.28 5.47
N ARG A 70 34.29 -8.38 4.58
CA ARG A 70 35.57 -9.01 4.92
C ARG A 70 36.30 -8.18 5.98
N GLY A 71 36.59 -8.81 7.13
CA GLY A 71 37.28 -8.16 8.25
C GLY A 71 36.34 -7.59 9.33
N GLU A 72 35.01 -7.67 9.14
CA GLU A 72 34.05 -7.31 10.17
C GLU A 72 33.40 -8.55 10.79
N ALA A 73 33.15 -8.49 12.11
CA ALA A 73 32.50 -9.58 12.84
C ALA A 73 31.02 -9.68 12.53
N GLU A 74 30.37 -8.56 12.22
CA GLU A 74 28.93 -8.48 11.97
C GLU A 74 28.63 -8.45 10.48
N ALA A 75 27.56 -9.15 10.08
CA ALA A 75 27.05 -9.11 8.74
C ALA A 75 25.96 -8.03 8.62
N ILE A 76 25.96 -7.31 7.51
CA ILE A 76 24.93 -6.34 7.21
C ILE A 76 23.72 -7.10 6.64
N ARG A 77 22.52 -6.77 7.12
CA ARG A 77 21.26 -7.37 6.69
C ARG A 77 20.38 -6.32 6.06
N TYR A 78 19.87 -6.61 4.88
CA TYR A 78 18.90 -5.79 4.17
C TYR A 78 17.68 -6.61 3.84
N TYR A 79 16.52 -5.97 3.89
CA TYR A 79 15.27 -6.49 3.34
C TYR A 79 14.97 -5.81 2.02
N ASN A 80 14.39 -6.54 1.07
CA ASN A 80 13.98 -5.93 -0.20
C ASN A 80 12.97 -4.80 0.02
N TYR A 81 12.12 -4.94 1.02
CA TYR A 81 11.20 -3.90 1.50
C TYR A 81 11.18 -3.90 3.03
N PRO A 82 11.24 -2.73 3.68
CA PRO A 82 11.12 -2.63 5.14
C PRO A 82 9.68 -2.92 5.57
N TYR A 83 9.46 -4.06 6.25
CA TYR A 83 8.12 -4.56 6.58
C TYR A 83 7.28 -3.57 7.39
N GLU A 84 7.85 -2.95 8.42
CA GLU A 84 7.13 -2.01 9.28
C GLU A 84 6.68 -0.74 8.53
N ALA A 85 7.37 -0.39 7.44
CA ALA A 85 6.94 0.71 6.58
C ALA A 85 5.72 0.30 5.73
N LEU A 86 5.71 -0.92 5.18
CA LEU A 86 4.57 -1.45 4.44
C LEU A 86 3.35 -1.66 5.35
N GLU A 87 3.57 -2.14 6.57
CA GLU A 87 2.53 -2.27 7.59
C GLU A 87 1.82 -0.93 7.83
N GLU A 88 2.58 0.13 8.04
CA GLU A 88 2.03 1.47 8.27
C GLU A 88 1.34 2.03 7.01
N ILE A 89 1.89 1.81 5.82
CA ILE A 89 1.27 2.25 4.55
C ILE A 89 -0.08 1.55 4.35
N LEU A 90 -0.14 0.23 4.53
CA LEU A 90 -1.38 -0.52 4.36
C LEU A 90 -2.43 -0.19 5.42
N ALA A 91 -2.01 -0.05 6.68
CA ALA A 91 -2.91 0.37 7.76
C ALA A 91 -3.50 1.76 7.46
N ASN A 92 -2.69 2.70 6.98
CA ASN A 92 -3.14 4.02 6.57
C ASN A 92 -4.11 3.95 5.38
N ALA A 93 -3.87 3.09 4.38
CA ALA A 93 -4.77 2.92 3.26
C ALA A 93 -6.16 2.45 3.71
N VAL A 94 -6.23 1.47 4.61
CA VAL A 94 -7.51 1.00 5.20
C VAL A 94 -8.16 2.09 6.07
N PHE A 95 -7.35 2.79 6.87
CA PHE A 95 -7.83 3.81 7.79
C PHE A 95 -8.41 5.04 7.07
N HIS A 96 -7.77 5.45 5.96
CA HIS A 96 -8.17 6.66 5.23
C HIS A 96 -9.09 6.39 4.04
N LYS A 97 -9.42 5.12 3.74
CA LYS A 97 -10.33 4.77 2.66
C LYS A 97 -11.68 5.48 2.79
N SER A 98 -12.22 5.96 1.68
CA SER A 98 -13.64 6.27 1.56
C SER A 98 -14.43 4.97 1.33
N TRP A 99 -15.28 4.63 2.26
CA TRP A 99 -16.09 3.41 2.17
C TRP A 99 -17.35 3.59 1.30
N ASP A 100 -17.63 4.83 0.91
CA ASP A 100 -18.71 5.17 -0.04
C ASP A 100 -18.23 5.12 -1.51
N ASP A 101 -16.91 5.07 -1.71
CA ASP A 101 -16.30 4.91 -3.02
C ASP A 101 -16.46 3.46 -3.54
N ARG A 102 -16.53 3.34 -4.87
CA ARG A 102 -16.70 2.07 -5.57
C ARG A 102 -15.38 1.42 -6.02
N ASN A 103 -14.27 1.83 -5.44
CA ASN A 103 -12.96 1.25 -5.72
C ASN A 103 -12.42 0.50 -4.50
N PRO A 104 -11.75 -0.66 -4.66
CA PRO A 104 -11.10 -1.36 -3.56
C PRO A 104 -9.82 -0.64 -3.13
N ASN A 105 -9.20 -1.04 -2.02
CA ASN A 105 -7.78 -0.78 -1.82
C ASN A 105 -6.99 -1.78 -2.67
N GLU A 106 -6.08 -1.30 -3.48
CA GLU A 106 -5.26 -2.15 -4.34
C GLU A 106 -3.82 -2.20 -3.84
N VAL A 107 -3.21 -3.38 -3.88
CA VAL A 107 -1.80 -3.61 -3.60
C VAL A 107 -1.17 -4.22 -4.83
N CYS A 108 -0.45 -3.41 -5.59
CA CYS A 108 0.25 -3.84 -6.78
C CYS A 108 1.71 -4.18 -6.43
N ILE A 109 2.10 -5.43 -6.57
CA ILE A 109 3.46 -5.90 -6.36
C ILE A 109 4.12 -6.01 -7.73
N ASN A 110 4.96 -5.04 -8.03
CA ASN A 110 5.70 -4.96 -9.27
C ASN A 110 7.11 -5.53 -9.09
N HIS A 111 7.84 -5.74 -10.19
CA HIS A 111 9.22 -6.25 -10.16
C HIS A 111 10.16 -5.43 -9.24
N ASN A 112 10.00 -4.11 -9.22
CA ASN A 112 10.90 -3.19 -8.52
C ASN A 112 10.21 -2.29 -7.48
N SER A 113 8.93 -2.52 -7.19
CA SER A 113 8.17 -1.71 -6.24
C SER A 113 6.93 -2.43 -5.72
N ILE A 114 6.48 -2.00 -4.56
CA ILE A 114 5.13 -2.26 -4.08
C ILE A 114 4.38 -0.92 -4.09
N GLU A 115 3.21 -0.90 -4.71
CA GLU A 115 2.34 0.24 -4.76
C GLU A 115 1.05 -0.08 -4.02
N VAL A 116 0.67 0.78 -3.09
CA VAL A 116 -0.61 0.71 -2.38
C VAL A 116 -1.46 1.87 -2.84
N LEU A 117 -2.54 1.54 -3.53
CA LEU A 117 -3.45 2.52 -4.10
C LEU A 117 -4.69 2.64 -3.22
N ASN A 118 -4.92 3.84 -2.73
CA ASN A 118 -6.12 4.22 -2.04
C ASN A 118 -6.93 5.20 -2.90
N PHE A 119 -8.23 4.98 -2.99
CA PHE A 119 -9.13 5.88 -3.70
C PHE A 119 -9.70 6.91 -2.74
N GLU A 120 -9.81 8.11 -3.24
CA GLU A 120 -9.91 9.41 -2.64
C GLU A 120 -8.60 10.00 -2.10
N GLU A 121 -8.53 11.30 -2.23
CA GLU A 121 -7.43 12.14 -1.80
C GLU A 121 -7.15 12.06 -0.29
N PRO A 122 -5.95 12.44 0.14
CA PRO A 122 -5.71 12.76 1.54
C PRO A 122 -6.67 13.84 2.03
N MET A 123 -7.17 13.70 3.25
CA MET A 123 -8.06 14.70 3.84
C MET A 123 -7.41 16.08 3.82
N PRO A 124 -8.11 17.13 3.33
CA PRO A 124 -7.62 18.50 3.42
C PRO A 124 -7.23 18.88 4.86
N PRO A 125 -6.17 19.70 5.08
CA PRO A 125 -5.47 20.53 4.11
C PRO A 125 -4.20 19.91 3.50
N ILE A 126 -4.02 18.58 3.46
CA ILE A 126 -2.81 17.96 2.93
C ILE A 126 -2.73 18.17 1.42
N THR A 127 -1.61 18.72 0.97
CA THR A 127 -1.29 18.93 -0.44
C THR A 127 -0.15 18.03 -0.90
N ASN A 128 0.06 17.91 -2.22
CA ASN A 128 1.24 17.22 -2.77
C ASN A 128 2.55 17.76 -2.20
N ALA A 129 2.66 19.08 -2.01
CA ALA A 129 3.84 19.71 -1.41
C ALA A 129 4.05 19.28 0.05
N ASP A 130 2.98 18.97 0.79
CA ASP A 130 3.08 18.47 2.15
C ASP A 130 3.52 17.01 2.18
N LEU A 131 3.10 16.20 1.21
CA LEU A 131 3.48 14.79 1.07
C LEU A 131 4.97 14.60 0.79
N GLN A 132 5.63 15.61 0.21
CA GLN A 132 7.08 15.61 -0.02
C GLN A 132 7.90 15.95 1.24
N LYS A 133 7.26 16.36 2.33
CA LYS A 133 7.93 16.68 3.59
C LYS A 133 8.19 15.41 4.39
N SER A 134 9.30 15.37 5.12
CA SER A 134 9.64 14.26 6.04
C SER A 134 8.65 14.11 7.21
N ARG A 135 7.80 15.11 7.43
CA ARG A 135 6.76 15.10 8.46
C ARG A 135 5.48 15.72 7.93
N VAL A 136 4.49 14.89 7.72
CA VAL A 136 3.12 15.31 7.41
C VAL A 136 2.33 15.31 8.71
N ILE A 137 1.78 16.46 9.09
CA ILE A 137 0.93 16.57 10.28
C ILE A 137 -0.49 16.79 9.80
N SER A 138 -1.31 15.76 9.87
CA SER A 138 -2.77 15.88 9.76
C SER A 138 -3.41 15.35 11.03
N ARG A 139 -4.39 16.10 11.53
CA ARG A 139 -5.26 15.65 12.62
C ARG A 139 -6.68 15.37 12.14
N HIS A 140 -6.89 15.44 10.84
CA HIS A 140 -8.15 15.11 10.20
C HIS A 140 -8.14 13.65 9.78
N TYR A 141 -9.05 12.88 10.33
CA TYR A 141 -9.17 11.44 10.09
C TYR A 141 -10.53 11.15 9.47
N ARG A 142 -10.54 10.53 8.30
CA ARG A 142 -11.78 10.16 7.61
C ARG A 142 -12.57 9.15 8.44
N ASN A 143 -11.92 8.14 8.95
CA ASN A 143 -12.54 7.03 9.70
C ASN A 143 -11.95 6.88 11.10
N ARG A 144 -12.08 7.90 11.96
CA ARG A 144 -11.45 7.91 13.28
C ARG A 144 -11.71 6.64 14.09
N ARG A 145 -12.95 6.12 14.08
CA ARG A 145 -13.31 4.90 14.82
C ARG A 145 -12.63 3.64 14.30
N ILE A 146 -12.39 3.55 12.99
CA ILE A 146 -11.61 2.45 12.40
C ILE A 146 -10.18 2.56 12.89
N GLY A 147 -9.57 3.75 12.86
CA GLY A 147 -8.23 3.97 13.37
C GLY A 147 -8.09 3.63 14.86
N ASP A 148 -9.04 4.04 15.69
CA ASP A 148 -9.07 3.70 17.12
C ASP A 148 -9.12 2.17 17.32
N PHE A 149 -9.93 1.45 16.52
CA PHE A 149 -10.03 -0.01 16.56
C PHE A 149 -8.74 -0.70 16.10
N LEU A 150 -8.18 -0.29 14.95
CA LEU A 150 -6.92 -0.84 14.44
C LEU A 150 -5.77 -0.64 15.41
N LYS A 151 -5.78 0.47 16.15
CA LYS A 151 -4.81 0.74 17.19
C LYS A 151 -4.96 -0.21 18.38
N GLU A 152 -6.16 -0.46 18.88
CA GLU A 152 -6.41 -1.44 19.94
C GLU A 152 -6.00 -2.86 19.51
N MET A 153 -6.09 -3.16 18.21
CA MET A 153 -5.61 -4.41 17.61
C MET A 153 -4.11 -4.43 17.35
N HIS A 154 -3.37 -3.37 17.70
CA HIS A 154 -1.94 -3.19 17.42
C HIS A 154 -1.57 -3.24 15.92
N LEU A 155 -2.52 -2.96 15.03
CA LEU A 155 -2.31 -2.88 13.58
C LEU A 155 -1.87 -1.49 13.09
N THR A 156 -1.91 -0.49 13.96
CA THR A 156 -1.35 0.87 13.74
C THR A 156 -1.07 1.56 15.07
N GLU A 157 -0.18 2.54 15.08
CA GLU A 157 0.15 3.31 16.30
C GLU A 157 -0.78 4.51 16.56
N GLY A 158 -1.44 5.02 15.54
CA GLY A 158 -2.58 5.94 15.64
C GLY A 158 -2.33 7.33 16.25
N ARG A 159 -1.11 7.89 16.22
CA ARG A 159 -0.79 9.21 16.80
C ARG A 159 -0.09 10.17 15.85
N SER A 160 -0.43 10.16 14.55
CA SER A 160 0.27 10.96 13.51
C SER A 160 1.78 10.64 13.46
N THR A 161 2.16 9.42 13.80
CA THR A 161 3.54 8.92 13.77
C THR A 161 3.84 8.13 12.50
N GLY A 162 2.83 7.89 11.64
CA GLY A 162 2.92 7.03 10.46
C GLY A 162 4.04 7.43 9.50
N PHE A 163 4.01 8.64 8.97
CA PHE A 163 5.08 9.12 8.07
C PHE A 163 6.48 9.10 8.71
N PRO A 164 6.69 9.64 9.92
CA PRO A 164 7.98 9.53 10.60
C PRO A 164 8.45 8.09 10.80
N LYS A 165 7.55 7.15 11.14
CA LYS A 165 7.87 5.73 11.29
C LYS A 165 8.31 5.12 9.95
N ILE A 166 7.56 5.38 8.87
CA ILE A 166 7.89 4.92 7.52
C ILE A 166 9.30 5.40 7.15
N TYR A 167 9.58 6.70 7.25
CA TYR A 167 10.88 7.27 6.89
C TYR A 167 12.02 6.73 7.77
N GLN A 168 11.81 6.57 9.07
CA GLN A 168 12.81 6.02 9.98
C GLN A 168 13.15 4.56 9.62
N THR A 169 12.13 3.76 9.33
CA THR A 169 12.31 2.34 9.00
C THR A 169 12.98 2.16 7.64
N VAL A 170 12.58 2.96 6.65
CA VAL A 170 13.23 3.00 5.32
C VAL A 170 14.69 3.38 5.44
N LYS A 171 15.02 4.41 6.24
CA LYS A 171 16.39 4.83 6.48
C LYS A 171 17.21 3.75 7.22
N ARG A 172 16.61 3.06 8.19
CA ARG A 172 17.28 1.97 8.92
C ARG A 172 17.63 0.79 8.01
N ASN A 173 16.79 0.51 7.01
CA ASN A 173 17.04 -0.55 6.01
C ASN A 173 17.90 -0.07 4.84
N ASP A 174 18.34 1.20 4.81
CA ASP A 174 19.04 1.82 3.68
C ASP A 174 18.28 1.70 2.34
N SER A 175 16.96 1.72 2.41
CA SER A 175 16.07 1.64 1.26
C SER A 175 15.87 3.00 0.60
N PRO A 176 15.53 3.05 -0.70
CA PRO A 176 15.06 4.28 -1.34
C PRO A 176 13.82 4.83 -0.64
N MET A 177 13.67 6.16 -0.64
CA MET A 177 12.50 6.80 -0.03
C MET A 177 11.22 6.45 -0.78
N PRO A 178 10.12 6.18 -0.05
CA PRO A 178 8.83 5.97 -0.67
C PRO A 178 8.31 7.27 -1.28
N LEU A 179 7.49 7.11 -2.32
CA LEU A 179 6.78 8.20 -2.98
C LEU A 179 5.32 8.18 -2.53
N PHE A 180 4.84 9.36 -2.17
CA PHE A 180 3.44 9.60 -1.84
C PHE A 180 2.93 10.70 -2.75
N GLU A 181 1.93 10.43 -3.54
CA GLU A 181 1.44 11.36 -4.54
C GLU A 181 -0.09 11.38 -4.52
N THR A 182 -0.67 12.42 -5.06
CA THR A 182 -2.06 12.47 -5.44
C THR A 182 -2.14 13.10 -6.83
N ASP A 183 -3.13 12.71 -7.62
CA ASP A 183 -3.31 13.28 -8.93
C ASP A 183 -3.87 14.72 -8.85
N ASP A 184 -3.82 15.45 -9.97
CA ASP A 184 -4.32 16.84 -10.04
C ASP A 184 -5.83 16.94 -9.79
N ARG A 185 -6.55 15.83 -9.91
CA ARG A 185 -7.98 15.73 -9.64
C ARG A 185 -8.28 15.24 -8.23
N ASN A 186 -7.24 14.88 -7.49
CA ASN A 186 -7.31 14.34 -6.14
C ASN A 186 -8.22 13.10 -6.01
N MET A 187 -8.23 12.23 -7.03
CA MET A 187 -9.13 11.08 -7.07
C MET A 187 -8.52 9.82 -6.46
N HIS A 188 -7.21 9.78 -6.26
CA HIS A 188 -6.51 8.62 -5.71
C HIS A 188 -5.21 9.04 -5.03
N PHE A 189 -4.73 8.16 -4.18
CA PHE A 189 -3.51 8.36 -3.40
C PHE A 189 -2.65 7.10 -3.48
N PRO A 190 -1.69 7.03 -4.43
CA PRO A 190 -0.68 5.98 -4.48
C PRO A 190 0.43 6.24 -3.46
N ALA A 191 0.80 5.17 -2.77
CA ALA A 191 1.99 5.09 -1.95
C ALA A 191 2.91 4.03 -2.56
N THR A 192 4.00 4.47 -3.18
CA THR A 192 4.96 3.59 -3.87
C THR A 192 6.20 3.37 -3.01
N MET A 193 6.47 2.11 -2.67
CA MET A 193 7.67 1.66 -1.97
C MET A 193 8.62 1.01 -2.97
N PRO A 194 9.75 1.66 -3.34
CA PRO A 194 10.73 1.06 -4.23
C PRO A 194 11.49 -0.07 -3.55
N ILE A 195 11.94 -1.05 -4.33
CA ILE A 195 12.79 -2.14 -3.85
C ILE A 195 14.15 -1.63 -3.39
N HIS A 196 14.73 -2.24 -2.37
CA HIS A 196 16.09 -1.92 -1.91
C HIS A 196 17.12 -2.21 -3.01
N GLN A 197 18.12 -1.30 -3.16
CA GLN A 197 19.15 -1.36 -4.22
C GLN A 197 19.91 -2.70 -4.28
N ALA A 198 20.14 -3.34 -3.14
CA ALA A 198 20.83 -4.62 -3.07
C ALA A 198 20.08 -5.77 -3.77
N PHE A 199 18.81 -5.60 -4.12
CA PHE A 199 17.97 -6.59 -4.79
C PHE A 199 17.72 -6.26 -6.27
N VAL A 200 18.24 -5.14 -6.74
CA VAL A 200 18.16 -4.78 -8.17
C VAL A 200 19.31 -5.45 -8.89
N ASP A 201 19.00 -6.35 -9.81
CA ASP A 201 19.99 -7.07 -10.60
C ASP A 201 20.74 -6.11 -11.54
N GLY A 202 21.92 -5.63 -11.10
CA GLY A 202 22.94 -5.01 -11.95
C GLY A 202 22.58 -3.75 -12.75
N LYS A 203 21.35 -3.28 -12.70
CA LYS A 203 20.89 -2.06 -13.38
C LYS A 203 20.77 -0.93 -12.36
N SER A 204 21.60 0.11 -12.52
CA SER A 204 21.45 1.36 -11.79
C SER A 204 20.05 1.94 -12.05
N PHE A 205 19.28 2.24 -11.00
CA PHE A 205 18.07 3.05 -11.13
C PHE A 205 18.42 4.38 -11.81
N PRO A 206 17.69 4.80 -12.84
CA PRO A 206 17.77 6.18 -13.26
C PRO A 206 17.36 7.06 -12.07
N SER A 207 18.17 8.06 -11.76
CA SER A 207 18.03 9.00 -10.64
C SER A 207 16.78 9.91 -10.72
N LYS A 208 15.83 9.59 -11.55
CA LYS A 208 14.52 10.24 -11.69
C LYS A 208 13.46 9.17 -11.91
N CYS A 209 12.59 9.00 -10.94
CA CYS A 209 11.34 8.24 -11.05
C CYS A 209 10.36 8.79 -12.12
N GLN A 210 10.86 9.23 -13.26
CA GLN A 210 10.04 9.69 -14.39
C GLN A 210 9.42 8.55 -15.21
N TRP A 211 9.78 7.29 -14.93
CA TRP A 211 9.33 6.15 -15.73
C TRP A 211 8.01 5.53 -15.25
N LEU A 212 7.66 5.65 -13.99
CA LEU A 212 6.41 5.10 -13.45
C LEU A 212 5.18 5.90 -13.91
N HIS A 213 5.31 7.23 -14.03
CA HIS A 213 4.19 8.07 -14.48
C HIS A 213 3.76 7.88 -15.95
N THR A 214 4.63 7.40 -16.83
CA THR A 214 4.30 7.33 -18.27
C THR A 214 3.85 5.97 -18.75
N ARG A 215 4.05 4.88 -17.98
CA ARG A 215 3.65 3.54 -18.44
C ARG A 215 2.48 2.92 -17.71
N LEU A 216 2.31 3.15 -16.41
CA LEU A 216 1.15 2.64 -15.68
C LEU A 216 -0.16 3.36 -16.07
N TRP A 217 -0.07 4.64 -16.50
CA TRP A 217 -1.22 5.41 -16.98
C TRP A 217 -1.59 5.16 -18.44
N ARG A 218 -0.85 4.32 -19.18
CA ARG A 218 -1.18 3.90 -20.55
C ARG A 218 -1.78 2.51 -20.65
N ILE A 219 -2.03 1.82 -19.56
CA ILE A 219 -3.03 0.75 -19.59
C ILE A 219 -4.36 1.48 -19.50
N PRO A 220 -5.11 1.66 -20.60
CA PRO A 220 -6.43 2.27 -20.50
C PRO A 220 -7.24 1.39 -19.54
N SER A 221 -7.91 2.00 -18.59
CA SER A 221 -8.97 1.37 -17.80
C SER A 221 -10.00 0.58 -18.66
N LEU A 222 -9.98 0.76 -19.95
CA LEU A 222 -10.69 -0.01 -20.94
C LEU A 222 -10.23 -1.49 -21.09
N HIS A 223 -9.00 -1.85 -20.75
CA HIS A 223 -8.56 -3.25 -20.90
C HIS A 223 -8.99 -4.12 -19.71
N LEU A 224 -8.99 -3.57 -18.52
CA LEU A 224 -9.56 -4.26 -17.34
C LEU A 224 -11.09 -4.35 -17.42
N MET A 225 -11.76 -3.30 -17.93
CA MET A 225 -13.21 -3.34 -18.17
C MET A 225 -13.61 -4.37 -19.25
N ASN A 226 -12.79 -4.58 -20.27
CA ASN A 226 -13.08 -5.58 -21.32
C ASN A 226 -12.83 -7.02 -20.86
N LEU A 227 -11.89 -7.27 -19.95
CA LEU A 227 -11.70 -8.61 -19.36
C LEU A 227 -12.85 -8.98 -18.42
N TYR A 228 -13.47 -7.99 -17.74
CA TYR A 228 -14.65 -8.24 -16.88
C TYR A 228 -15.93 -8.52 -17.71
N LEU A 229 -16.05 -7.92 -18.89
CA LEU A 229 -17.22 -8.14 -19.78
C LEU A 229 -17.15 -9.45 -20.56
N LEU A 230 -15.95 -9.97 -20.84
CA LEU A 230 -15.78 -11.25 -21.56
C LEU A 230 -15.97 -12.51 -20.67
N ARG A 231 -16.06 -12.37 -19.34
CA ARG A 231 -16.35 -13.48 -18.42
C ARG A 231 -17.85 -13.64 -18.06
N ARG A 232 -18.76 -12.88 -18.68
CA ARG A 232 -20.23 -12.96 -18.44
C ARG A 232 -21.03 -13.37 -19.68
N TYR A 233 -20.42 -14.10 -20.63
CA TYR A 233 -21.14 -14.85 -21.68
C TYR A 233 -20.59 -16.25 -21.76
#